data_5828bf3f4ba6593682839c609f72ab52
#
_entry.id   5828bf3f4ba6593682839c609f72ab52
#
_cell.length_a   1.000
_cell.length_b   1.000
_cell.length_c   1.000
_cell.angle_alpha   90.00
_cell.angle_beta   90.00
_cell.angle_gamma   90.00
#
_symmetry.space_group_name_H-M   'P 1'
#
loop_
_entity.id
_entity.type
_entity.pdbx_description
1 polymer ?
#
loop_
_entity_poly.entity_id
_entity_poly.type
_entity_poly.pdbx_seq_one_letter_code
_entity_poly.pdbx_strand_id
1 'polypeptide(L)'
;MIVKSLHENIGISIEGIDLSNLDNDTFQNIKKLWLEYLVIVFPHQNISDEDHIKFGKRFGKLEVHPSLSHRSSKNPEIYRVSNVDENGDIIPNKETSWQYLKQSWLWHTDSSFRKIPSNGSILHGISTTNKGGNTLFANMYKAYEDLEESMKQKIKKLKVVHDHKFIISLSDELSKRKNKGNYDKLDPVIHPLVRKHPSTKKSSLFLSPHTMVKIHDYDDSEGRELLDFLIEHSIQSKYVYKHIWNNNDVVMWDNRCTMHSVEPFDNKTIKRIMHRVTLIGDQKPIMA
;
A
#
# COMPACT_ATOMS: atom_id res chain seq x y z
N MET A 1 0.23 6.17 26.29
CA MET A 1 -0.28 6.10 24.92
C MET A 1 -1.35 7.18 24.72
N ILE A 2 -1.11 8.12 23.81
CA ILE A 2 -2.04 9.21 23.44
C ILE A 2 -2.49 8.96 22.01
N VAL A 3 -3.80 8.95 21.76
CA VAL A 3 -4.40 8.71 20.45
C VAL A 3 -5.02 10.00 19.95
N LYS A 4 -4.68 10.43 18.71
CA LYS A 4 -5.21 11.65 18.08
C LYS A 4 -5.77 11.28 16.70
N SER A 5 -6.95 11.78 16.34
CA SER A 5 -7.47 11.67 14.98
C SER A 5 -6.65 12.51 14.01
N LEU A 6 -6.37 11.96 12.82
CA LEU A 6 -5.65 12.66 11.75
C LEU A 6 -6.60 13.14 10.64
N HIS A 7 -7.71 12.43 10.46
CA HIS A 7 -8.76 12.76 9.48
C HIS A 7 -10.09 12.20 9.98
N GLU A 8 -11.20 12.79 9.61
CA GLU A 8 -12.53 12.38 10.11
C GLU A 8 -12.90 10.91 9.78
N ASN A 9 -12.42 10.40 8.65
CA ASN A 9 -12.81 9.08 8.13
C ASN A 9 -11.67 8.04 8.16
N ILE A 10 -10.41 8.43 8.40
CA ILE A 10 -9.26 7.52 8.29
C ILE A 10 -8.03 8.08 9.01
N GLY A 11 -7.37 7.22 9.75
CA GLY A 11 -6.06 7.52 10.30
C GLY A 11 -6.07 8.15 11.69
N ILE A 12 -5.19 7.64 12.52
CA ILE A 12 -4.87 8.17 13.85
C ILE A 12 -3.36 8.26 14.03
N SER A 13 -2.89 9.13 14.91
CA SER A 13 -1.55 9.04 15.48
C SER A 13 -1.59 8.45 16.87
N ILE A 14 -0.55 7.68 17.20
CA ILE A 14 -0.32 7.12 18.53
C ILE A 14 1.04 7.63 19.02
N GLU A 15 1.01 8.41 20.10
CA GLU A 15 2.17 9.03 20.72
C GLU A 15 2.45 8.45 22.11
N GLY A 16 3.67 8.66 22.61
CA GLY A 16 4.06 8.24 23.99
C GLY A 16 4.23 6.73 24.12
N ILE A 17 4.62 6.05 23.05
CA ILE A 17 5.01 4.64 23.05
C ILE A 17 6.34 4.45 22.30
N ASP A 18 7.04 3.37 22.58
CA ASP A 18 8.25 2.93 21.91
C ASP A 18 7.99 1.59 21.22
N LEU A 19 8.05 1.57 19.86
CA LEU A 19 7.80 0.37 19.08
C LEU A 19 8.85 -0.72 19.26
N SER A 20 10.05 -0.38 19.74
CA SER A 20 11.12 -1.36 20.05
C SER A 20 10.80 -2.18 21.30
N ASN A 21 9.99 -1.63 22.23
CA ASN A 21 9.70 -2.22 23.53
C ASN A 21 8.22 -2.09 23.93
N LEU A 22 7.34 -2.76 23.19
CA LEU A 22 5.91 -2.78 23.48
C LEU A 22 5.51 -3.97 24.35
N ASP A 23 4.80 -3.71 25.45
CA ASP A 23 4.08 -4.75 26.20
C ASP A 23 2.94 -5.36 25.36
N ASN A 24 2.37 -6.46 25.86
CA ASN A 24 1.36 -7.17 25.10
C ASN A 24 0.00 -6.43 25.08
N ASP A 25 -0.38 -5.75 26.15
CA ASP A 25 -1.67 -5.06 26.22
C ASP A 25 -1.70 -3.84 25.30
N THR A 26 -0.61 -3.07 25.30
CA THR A 26 -0.40 -1.97 24.34
C THR A 26 -0.47 -2.48 22.90
N PHE A 27 0.18 -3.61 22.62
CA PHE A 27 0.11 -4.21 21.28
C PHE A 27 -1.31 -4.63 20.87
N GLN A 28 -2.06 -5.27 21.77
CA GLN A 28 -3.46 -5.66 21.47
C GLN A 28 -4.34 -4.43 21.21
N ASN A 29 -4.11 -3.33 21.93
CA ASN A 29 -4.80 -2.06 21.70
C ASN A 29 -4.44 -1.50 20.31
N ILE A 30 -3.16 -1.47 19.93
CA ILE A 30 -2.73 -1.04 18.57
C ILE A 30 -3.43 -1.88 17.51
N LYS A 31 -3.50 -3.20 17.69
CA LYS A 31 -4.17 -4.10 16.73
C LYS A 31 -5.65 -3.79 16.55
N LYS A 32 -6.37 -3.47 17.65
CA LYS A 32 -7.77 -3.04 17.60
C LYS A 32 -7.92 -1.71 16.86
N LEU A 33 -7.11 -0.73 17.22
CA LEU A 33 -7.11 0.59 16.59
C LEU A 33 -6.75 0.52 15.09
N TRP A 34 -5.85 -0.37 14.70
CA TRP A 34 -5.53 -0.59 13.29
C TRP A 34 -6.73 -1.07 12.47
N LEU A 35 -7.50 -2.01 13.00
CA LEU A 35 -8.73 -2.51 12.36
C LEU A 35 -9.85 -1.46 12.32
N GLU A 36 -9.86 -0.54 13.26
CA GLU A 36 -10.87 0.52 13.37
C GLU A 36 -10.56 1.72 12.47
N TYR A 37 -9.30 2.19 12.50
CA TYR A 37 -8.87 3.42 11.85
C TYR A 37 -8.06 3.22 10.56
N LEU A 38 -7.73 1.98 10.17
CA LEU A 38 -7.11 1.57 8.93
C LEU A 38 -5.65 2.02 8.76
N VAL A 39 -5.30 3.21 9.22
CA VAL A 39 -3.96 3.80 9.15
C VAL A 39 -3.56 4.29 10.54
N ILE A 40 -2.38 3.91 10.99
CA ILE A 40 -1.79 4.41 12.23
C ILE A 40 -0.45 5.04 11.93
N VAL A 41 -0.26 6.25 12.43
CA VAL A 41 1.03 6.96 12.44
C VAL A 41 1.62 6.88 13.85
N PHE A 42 2.85 6.44 13.95
CA PHE A 42 3.66 6.49 15.17
C PHE A 42 4.79 7.50 14.93
N PRO A 43 4.64 8.74 15.43
CA PRO A 43 5.65 9.77 15.20
C PRO A 43 6.92 9.51 16.02
N HIS A 44 8.04 9.96 15.48
CA HIS A 44 9.33 10.01 16.19
C HIS A 44 9.85 8.68 16.75
N GLN A 45 9.69 7.60 16.00
CA GLN A 45 10.16 6.25 16.37
C GLN A 45 11.60 6.04 15.92
N ASN A 46 12.56 6.23 16.84
CA ASN A 46 13.97 5.94 16.54
C ASN A 46 14.27 4.45 16.71
N ILE A 47 13.77 3.64 15.79
CA ILE A 47 13.91 2.18 15.81
C ILE A 47 14.93 1.69 14.77
N SER A 48 15.58 0.57 15.06
CA SER A 48 16.42 -0.16 14.10
C SER A 48 15.56 -0.96 13.10
N ASP A 49 16.18 -1.45 12.02
CA ASP A 49 15.52 -2.39 11.11
C ASP A 49 15.10 -3.68 11.82
N GLU A 50 15.90 -4.15 12.78
CA GLU A 50 15.60 -5.32 13.61
C GLU A 50 14.36 -5.09 14.49
N ASP A 51 14.21 -3.91 15.10
CA ASP A 51 13.02 -3.53 15.88
C ASP A 51 11.79 -3.40 14.99
N HIS A 52 11.95 -2.80 13.80
CA HIS A 52 10.90 -2.69 12.80
C HIS A 52 10.39 -4.08 12.38
N ILE A 53 11.31 -5.02 12.10
CA ILE A 53 10.99 -6.42 11.79
C ILE A 53 10.29 -7.10 12.97
N LYS A 54 10.82 -6.94 14.20
CA LYS A 54 10.24 -7.50 15.41
C LYS A 54 8.82 -7.00 15.65
N PHE A 55 8.58 -5.69 15.49
CA PHE A 55 7.25 -5.10 15.58
C PHE A 55 6.31 -5.69 14.52
N GLY A 56 6.73 -5.73 13.26
CA GLY A 56 5.95 -6.30 12.17
C GLY A 56 5.58 -7.77 12.39
N LYS A 57 6.51 -8.60 12.88
CA LYS A 57 6.28 -10.02 13.17
C LYS A 57 5.18 -10.28 14.20
N ARG A 58 4.83 -9.31 15.05
CA ARG A 58 3.70 -9.42 15.98
C ARG A 58 2.34 -9.44 15.28
N PHE A 59 2.23 -8.89 14.06
CA PHE A 59 1.00 -8.89 13.26
C PHE A 59 0.88 -10.11 12.34
N GLY A 60 1.98 -10.81 12.07
CA GLY A 60 1.99 -11.98 11.20
C GLY A 60 3.34 -12.24 10.55
N LYS A 61 3.36 -13.15 9.58
CA LYS A 61 4.57 -13.44 8.80
C LYS A 61 4.90 -12.26 7.89
N LEU A 62 6.20 -11.95 7.79
CA LEU A 62 6.70 -10.91 6.91
C LEU A 62 7.15 -11.47 5.56
N GLU A 63 6.97 -10.68 4.54
CA GLU A 63 7.45 -11.00 3.20
C GLU A 63 8.97 -10.78 3.11
N VAL A 64 9.65 -11.73 2.46
CA VAL A 64 10.99 -11.52 1.90
C VAL A 64 10.81 -11.20 0.42
N HIS A 65 11.00 -9.93 0.05
CA HIS A 65 10.72 -9.49 -1.32
C HIS A 65 11.68 -10.17 -2.31
N PRO A 66 11.17 -10.71 -3.44
CA PRO A 66 12.00 -11.47 -4.39
C PRO A 66 13.00 -10.62 -5.18
N SER A 67 12.76 -9.30 -5.30
CA SER A 67 13.69 -8.39 -6.00
C SER A 67 14.88 -8.03 -5.11
N LEU A 68 16.05 -8.46 -5.50
CA LEU A 68 17.31 -8.17 -4.80
C LEU A 68 17.67 -6.68 -4.81
N SER A 69 17.28 -5.95 -5.86
CA SER A 69 17.57 -4.51 -5.99
C SER A 69 16.83 -3.62 -4.98
N HIS A 70 15.73 -4.14 -4.43
CA HIS A 70 14.91 -3.40 -3.46
C HIS A 70 14.95 -4.00 -2.05
N ARG A 71 15.50 -5.21 -1.91
CA ARG A 71 15.62 -5.88 -0.64
C ARG A 71 16.91 -5.44 0.05
N SER A 72 16.84 -5.17 1.35
CA SER A 72 18.06 -4.95 2.13
C SER A 72 18.94 -6.20 2.10
N SER A 73 20.23 -6.03 1.89
CA SER A 73 21.19 -7.14 1.91
C SER A 73 21.38 -7.71 3.31
N LYS A 74 21.25 -6.85 4.35
CA LYS A 74 21.42 -7.23 5.77
C LYS A 74 20.15 -7.85 6.35
N ASN A 75 18.98 -7.25 6.07
CA ASN A 75 17.69 -7.61 6.65
C ASN A 75 16.69 -7.95 5.53
N PRO A 76 16.57 -9.22 5.10
CA PRO A 76 15.80 -9.60 3.90
C PRO A 76 14.30 -9.27 3.96
N GLU A 77 13.71 -9.10 5.14
CA GLU A 77 12.33 -8.68 5.34
C GLU A 77 12.12 -7.18 5.08
N ILE A 78 13.21 -6.39 5.04
CA ILE A 78 13.14 -4.96 4.71
C ILE A 78 13.12 -4.78 3.20
N TYR A 79 12.04 -4.19 2.71
CA TYR A 79 11.91 -3.67 1.36
C TYR A 79 12.23 -2.18 1.35
N ARG A 80 13.23 -1.79 0.58
CA ARG A 80 13.71 -0.41 0.49
C ARG A 80 12.89 0.35 -0.54
N VAL A 81 11.94 1.16 -0.08
CA VAL A 81 11.16 2.11 -0.90
C VAL A 81 11.94 3.43 -0.96
N SER A 82 13.13 3.38 -1.54
CA SER A 82 14.12 4.46 -1.48
C SER A 82 14.63 4.80 -2.88
N ASN A 83 14.88 6.08 -3.14
CA ASN A 83 15.54 6.51 -4.37
C ASN A 83 17.07 6.56 -4.25
N VAL A 84 17.61 5.93 -3.23
CA VAL A 84 19.05 5.74 -3.04
C VAL A 84 19.38 4.26 -2.91
N ASP A 85 20.57 3.88 -3.36
CA ASP A 85 21.11 2.53 -3.19
C ASP A 85 21.63 2.27 -1.76
N GLU A 86 22.27 1.11 -1.51
CA GLU A 86 22.83 0.78 -0.21
C GLU A 86 24.10 1.57 0.16
N ASN A 87 24.75 2.20 -0.82
CA ASN A 87 25.89 3.10 -0.60
C ASN A 87 25.42 4.54 -0.28
N GLY A 88 24.13 4.82 -0.42
CA GLY A 88 23.55 6.14 -0.19
C GLY A 88 23.59 7.05 -1.43
N ASP A 89 23.87 6.51 -2.61
CA ASP A 89 23.87 7.24 -3.87
C ASP A 89 22.48 7.25 -4.52
N ILE A 90 22.10 8.38 -5.12
CA ILE A 90 20.81 8.52 -5.80
C ILE A 90 20.79 7.59 -7.02
N ILE A 91 19.78 6.73 -7.10
CA ILE A 91 19.54 5.81 -8.21
C ILE A 91 19.16 6.64 -9.45
N PRO A 92 19.89 6.49 -10.59
CA PRO A 92 19.60 7.23 -11.80
C PRO A 92 18.17 6.98 -12.31
N ASN A 93 17.52 8.02 -12.82
CA ASN A 93 16.13 7.95 -13.29
C ASN A 93 15.84 6.87 -14.33
N LYS A 94 16.82 6.54 -15.18
CA LYS A 94 16.71 5.51 -16.20
C LYS A 94 16.82 4.08 -15.67
N GLU A 95 17.25 3.91 -14.42
CA GLU A 95 17.39 2.58 -13.84
C GLU A 95 16.02 1.92 -13.64
N THR A 96 15.93 0.65 -14.02
CA THR A 96 14.70 -0.16 -13.92
C THR A 96 14.16 -0.21 -12.49
N SER A 97 15.04 -0.28 -11.50
CA SER A 97 14.67 -0.29 -10.08
C SER A 97 13.91 0.97 -9.70
N TRP A 98 14.42 2.16 -10.08
CA TRP A 98 13.73 3.41 -9.82
C TRP A 98 12.42 3.54 -10.59
N GLN A 99 12.41 3.18 -11.89
CA GLN A 99 11.20 3.23 -12.69
C GLN A 99 10.09 2.34 -12.15
N TYR A 100 10.44 1.21 -11.52
CA TYR A 100 9.49 0.35 -10.83
C TYR A 100 8.94 1.01 -9.55
N LEU A 101 9.81 1.57 -8.72
CA LEU A 101 9.39 2.29 -7.50
C LEU A 101 8.51 3.51 -7.80
N LYS A 102 8.79 4.21 -8.90
CA LYS A 102 7.99 5.35 -9.36
C LYS A 102 6.53 4.98 -9.66
N GLN A 103 6.22 3.70 -9.95
CA GLN A 103 4.83 3.27 -10.12
C GLN A 103 4.00 3.41 -8.84
N SER A 104 4.62 3.56 -7.67
CA SER A 104 3.94 3.89 -6.41
C SER A 104 3.31 5.30 -6.38
N TRP A 105 3.63 6.17 -7.36
CA TRP A 105 2.96 7.46 -7.53
C TRP A 105 1.51 7.30 -8.04
N LEU A 106 1.20 6.16 -8.66
CA LEU A 106 -0.16 5.78 -8.99
C LEU A 106 -0.88 5.21 -7.77
N TRP A 107 -2.18 5.45 -7.68
CA TRP A 107 -3.02 4.81 -6.67
C TRP A 107 -3.00 3.29 -6.80
N HIS A 108 -2.82 2.59 -5.68
CA HIS A 108 -2.73 1.14 -5.69
C HIS A 108 -3.06 0.50 -4.34
N THR A 109 -3.32 -0.79 -4.41
CA THR A 109 -3.33 -1.72 -3.28
C THR A 109 -2.15 -2.67 -3.44
N ASP A 110 -1.30 -2.77 -2.43
CA ASP A 110 -0.09 -3.62 -2.46
C ASP A 110 -0.43 -5.07 -2.84
N SER A 111 0.39 -5.66 -3.71
CA SER A 111 0.34 -7.08 -4.10
C SER A 111 -1.00 -7.55 -4.69
N SER A 112 -1.86 -6.66 -5.18
CA SER A 112 -3.18 -6.99 -5.74
C SER A 112 -3.13 -7.98 -6.92
N PHE A 113 -2.00 -8.09 -7.59
CA PHE A 113 -1.73 -9.06 -8.66
C PHE A 113 -1.41 -10.48 -8.15
N ARG A 114 -1.44 -10.73 -6.85
CA ARG A 114 -1.22 -12.06 -6.26
C ARG A 114 -2.55 -12.73 -5.92
N LYS A 115 -2.58 -14.06 -5.96
CA LYS A 115 -3.75 -14.86 -5.52
C LYS A 115 -4.17 -14.53 -4.08
N ILE A 116 -3.20 -14.23 -3.23
CA ILE A 116 -3.39 -13.79 -1.85
C ILE A 116 -2.58 -12.49 -1.69
N PRO A 117 -3.23 -11.31 -1.76
CA PRO A 117 -2.57 -10.02 -1.51
C PRO A 117 -2.11 -9.87 -0.07
N SER A 118 -1.16 -8.97 0.18
CA SER A 118 -0.68 -8.67 1.53
C SER A 118 -1.79 -8.11 2.44
N ASN A 119 -1.72 -8.43 3.74
CA ASN A 119 -2.68 -7.92 4.73
C ASN A 119 -2.44 -6.45 5.08
N GLY A 120 -1.19 -6.01 5.09
CA GLY A 120 -0.82 -4.65 5.43
C GLY A 120 0.67 -4.40 5.24
N SER A 121 1.06 -3.18 5.43
CA SER A 121 2.47 -2.77 5.39
C SER A 121 2.77 -1.80 6.53
N ILE A 122 4.02 -1.79 6.96
CA ILE A 122 4.56 -0.86 7.95
C ILE A 122 5.76 -0.18 7.32
N LEU A 123 5.73 1.14 7.20
CA LEU A 123 6.72 1.96 6.52
C LEU A 123 7.40 2.91 7.51
N HIS A 124 8.72 2.85 7.60
CA HIS A 124 9.54 3.71 8.44
C HIS A 124 10.25 4.76 7.59
N GLY A 125 10.05 6.03 7.90
CA GLY A 125 10.69 7.17 7.23
C GLY A 125 12.06 7.48 7.84
N ILE A 126 13.14 7.00 7.24
CA ILE A 126 14.50 7.22 7.74
C ILE A 126 15.04 8.59 7.32
N SER A 127 14.89 8.91 6.04
CA SER A 127 15.20 10.24 5.50
C SER A 127 14.05 10.67 4.61
N THR A 128 13.37 11.72 5.01
CA THR A 128 12.15 12.20 4.36
C THR A 128 12.36 13.56 3.73
N THR A 129 11.41 14.03 2.96
CA THR A 129 11.44 15.34 2.31
C THR A 129 10.18 16.13 2.66
N ASN A 130 10.32 17.43 2.78
CA ASN A 130 9.20 18.37 2.96
C ASN A 130 8.68 18.93 1.61
N LYS A 131 9.22 18.47 0.48
CA LYS A 131 8.85 18.90 -0.88
C LYS A 131 8.34 17.72 -1.68
N GLY A 132 7.08 17.34 -1.51
CA GLY A 132 6.48 16.12 -2.08
C GLY A 132 6.88 14.85 -1.32
N GLY A 133 6.69 13.68 -1.96
CA GLY A 133 7.01 12.39 -1.34
C GLY A 133 6.07 11.97 -0.20
N ASN A 134 5.00 12.74 0.02
CA ASN A 134 3.96 12.40 0.99
C ASN A 134 3.19 11.15 0.57
N THR A 135 2.60 10.45 1.51
CA THR A 135 1.79 9.27 1.20
C THR A 135 0.32 9.57 1.45
N LEU A 136 -0.52 9.27 0.46
CA LEU A 136 -1.96 9.42 0.53
C LEU A 136 -2.60 8.06 0.76
N PHE A 137 -3.60 8.00 1.64
CA PHE A 137 -4.34 6.78 1.96
C PHE A 137 -5.84 7.03 1.79
N ALA A 138 -6.52 6.22 0.98
CA ALA A 138 -7.96 6.28 0.76
C ALA A 138 -8.69 5.20 1.56
N ASN A 139 -9.78 5.59 2.24
CA ASN A 139 -10.65 4.68 2.98
C ASN A 139 -11.65 4.00 2.03
N MET A 140 -11.37 2.77 1.67
CA MET A 140 -12.17 2.00 0.71
C MET A 140 -13.47 1.45 1.33
N TYR A 141 -13.61 1.43 2.67
CA TYR A 141 -14.89 1.18 3.34
C TYR A 141 -15.84 2.34 3.10
N LYS A 142 -15.37 3.57 3.44
CA LYS A 142 -16.19 4.76 3.35
C LYS A 142 -16.54 5.09 1.91
N ALA A 143 -15.60 4.91 0.98
CA ALA A 143 -15.86 5.04 -0.44
C ALA A 143 -16.96 4.08 -0.92
N TYR A 144 -16.99 2.83 -0.44
CA TYR A 144 -18.07 1.90 -0.75
C TYR A 144 -19.40 2.28 -0.07
N GLU A 145 -19.37 2.66 1.20
CA GLU A 145 -20.56 3.03 1.98
C GLU A 145 -21.32 4.20 1.35
N ASP A 146 -20.61 5.17 0.80
CA ASP A 146 -21.19 6.40 0.22
C ASP A 146 -21.64 6.25 -1.25
N LEU A 147 -21.47 5.08 -1.86
CA LEU A 147 -22.05 4.82 -3.19
C LEU A 147 -23.58 4.72 -3.09
N GLU A 148 -24.26 5.19 -4.14
CA GLU A 148 -25.68 4.96 -4.31
C GLU A 148 -26.02 3.47 -4.30
N GLU A 149 -27.19 3.11 -3.74
CA GLU A 149 -27.57 1.70 -3.60
C GLU A 149 -27.64 0.97 -4.95
N SER A 150 -28.10 1.66 -6.00
CA SER A 150 -28.12 1.15 -7.38
C SER A 150 -26.71 0.76 -7.85
N MET A 151 -25.69 1.59 -7.55
CA MET A 151 -24.30 1.31 -7.88
C MET A 151 -23.77 0.12 -7.06
N LYS A 152 -24.04 0.05 -5.76
CA LYS A 152 -23.67 -1.10 -4.93
C LYS A 152 -24.22 -2.40 -5.48
N GLN A 153 -25.50 -2.43 -5.88
CA GLN A 153 -26.12 -3.61 -6.49
C GLN A 153 -25.45 -3.98 -7.82
N LYS A 154 -25.13 -2.98 -8.67
CA LYS A 154 -24.45 -3.17 -9.95
C LYS A 154 -23.09 -3.85 -9.76
N ILE A 155 -22.28 -3.40 -8.80
CA ILE A 155 -20.87 -3.83 -8.66
C ILE A 155 -20.68 -5.04 -7.75
N LYS A 156 -21.66 -5.40 -6.90
CA LYS A 156 -21.52 -6.39 -5.82
C LYS A 156 -20.94 -7.73 -6.26
N LYS A 157 -21.28 -8.20 -7.46
CA LYS A 157 -20.86 -9.50 -8.01
C LYS A 157 -19.75 -9.39 -9.05
N LEU A 158 -19.32 -8.18 -9.38
CA LEU A 158 -18.27 -7.96 -10.38
C LEU A 158 -16.91 -8.40 -9.85
N LYS A 159 -16.07 -8.83 -10.79
CA LYS A 159 -14.69 -9.25 -10.54
C LYS A 159 -13.78 -8.48 -11.47
N VAL A 160 -12.56 -8.23 -11.04
CA VAL A 160 -11.55 -7.48 -11.80
C VAL A 160 -10.32 -8.35 -12.03
N VAL A 161 -9.78 -8.28 -13.23
CA VAL A 161 -8.54 -8.92 -13.62
C VAL A 161 -7.39 -8.02 -13.19
N HIS A 162 -6.49 -8.54 -12.36
CA HIS A 162 -5.25 -7.87 -11.93
C HIS A 162 -4.05 -8.60 -12.55
N ASP A 163 -3.17 -7.84 -13.19
CA ASP A 163 -1.96 -8.37 -13.83
C ASP A 163 -0.74 -7.50 -13.48
N HIS A 164 0.33 -8.12 -13.01
CA HIS A 164 1.60 -7.44 -12.77
C HIS A 164 2.19 -6.84 -14.08
N LYS A 165 1.96 -7.48 -15.23
CA LYS A 165 2.44 -6.98 -16.52
C LYS A 165 1.81 -5.64 -16.89
N PHE A 166 0.62 -5.33 -16.36
CA PHE A 166 -0.02 -4.04 -16.57
C PHE A 166 0.79 -2.90 -15.94
N ILE A 167 1.38 -3.10 -14.75
CA ILE A 167 2.31 -2.11 -14.14
C ILE A 167 3.46 -1.79 -15.11
N ILE A 168 3.98 -2.83 -15.75
CA ILE A 168 5.10 -2.71 -16.68
C ILE A 168 4.71 -1.92 -17.93
N SER A 169 3.49 -2.13 -18.43
CA SER A 169 3.00 -1.42 -19.63
C SER A 169 2.74 0.07 -19.41
N LEU A 170 2.63 0.51 -18.15
CA LEU A 170 2.42 1.91 -17.80
C LEU A 170 3.71 2.77 -17.88
N SER A 171 4.86 2.16 -18.18
CA SER A 171 6.14 2.85 -18.33
C SER A 171 6.90 2.35 -19.53
N ASP A 172 7.25 3.26 -20.45
CA ASP A 172 8.07 2.94 -21.63
C ASP A 172 9.43 2.34 -21.26
N GLU A 173 10.05 2.83 -20.19
CA GLU A 173 11.35 2.33 -19.71
C GLU A 173 11.22 0.90 -19.17
N LEU A 174 10.18 0.61 -18.40
CA LEU A 174 9.92 -0.74 -17.88
C LEU A 174 9.58 -1.72 -19.00
N SER A 175 8.82 -1.28 -20.01
CA SER A 175 8.44 -2.11 -21.15
C SER A 175 9.64 -2.56 -21.98
N LYS A 176 10.68 -1.73 -22.08
CA LYS A 176 11.91 -1.99 -22.86
C LYS A 176 12.97 -2.78 -22.07
N ARG A 177 12.74 -3.11 -20.80
CA ARG A 177 13.75 -3.80 -20.00
C ARG A 177 14.07 -5.19 -20.54
N LYS A 178 15.37 -5.54 -20.54
CA LYS A 178 15.85 -6.85 -21.02
C LYS A 178 15.59 -7.98 -20.03
N ASN A 179 15.72 -7.70 -18.75
CA ASN A 179 15.56 -8.69 -17.68
C ASN A 179 14.14 -8.69 -17.15
N LYS A 180 13.47 -9.84 -17.21
CA LYS A 180 12.14 -10.05 -16.61
C LYS A 180 12.28 -10.42 -15.14
N GLY A 181 11.49 -9.78 -14.28
CA GLY A 181 11.43 -10.10 -12.85
C GLY A 181 10.61 -11.35 -12.57
N ASN A 182 10.69 -11.85 -11.34
CA ASN A 182 9.94 -13.04 -10.91
C ASN A 182 8.41 -12.83 -11.02
N TYR A 183 7.91 -11.62 -10.82
CA TYR A 183 6.48 -11.32 -10.92
C TYR A 183 5.95 -11.30 -12.37
N ASP A 184 6.83 -11.13 -13.38
CA ASP A 184 6.41 -11.17 -14.79
C ASP A 184 5.99 -12.58 -15.26
N LYS A 185 6.33 -13.60 -14.47
CA LYS A 185 5.94 -15.00 -14.73
C LYS A 185 4.59 -15.35 -14.09
N LEU A 186 4.01 -14.45 -13.31
CA LEU A 186 2.72 -14.69 -12.70
C LEU A 186 1.61 -14.57 -13.74
N ASP A 187 0.64 -15.48 -13.64
CA ASP A 187 -0.61 -15.34 -14.39
C ASP A 187 -1.48 -14.26 -13.79
N PRO A 188 -2.30 -13.57 -14.59
CA PRO A 188 -3.31 -12.65 -14.09
C PRO A 188 -4.22 -13.33 -13.05
N VAL A 189 -4.65 -12.58 -12.07
CA VAL A 189 -5.57 -13.08 -11.03
C VAL A 189 -6.89 -12.32 -11.11
N ILE A 190 -7.97 -13.01 -10.72
CA ILE A 190 -9.30 -12.43 -10.69
C ILE A 190 -9.72 -12.25 -9.23
N HIS A 191 -10.04 -11.00 -8.86
CA HIS A 191 -10.49 -10.65 -7.52
C HIS A 191 -11.89 -10.02 -7.56
N PRO A 192 -12.67 -10.12 -6.46
CA PRO A 192 -13.92 -9.38 -6.36
C PRO A 192 -13.66 -7.87 -6.37
N LEU A 193 -14.50 -7.10 -7.08
CA LEU A 193 -14.47 -5.64 -7.06
C LEU A 193 -14.89 -5.07 -5.70
N VAL A 194 -15.81 -5.77 -5.03
CA VAL A 194 -16.20 -5.49 -3.64
C VAL A 194 -15.82 -6.68 -2.78
N ARG A 195 -14.92 -6.47 -1.82
CA ARG A 195 -14.47 -7.52 -0.90
C ARG A 195 -14.97 -7.32 0.51
N LYS A 196 -15.15 -8.43 1.22
CA LYS A 196 -15.45 -8.46 2.65
C LYS A 196 -14.16 -8.58 3.45
N HIS A 197 -13.95 -7.68 4.39
CA HIS A 197 -12.78 -7.75 5.26
C HIS A 197 -12.89 -8.96 6.22
N PRO A 198 -11.83 -9.80 6.34
CA PRO A 198 -11.92 -11.05 7.10
C PRO A 198 -12.20 -10.88 8.59
N SER A 199 -11.69 -9.82 9.22
CA SER A 199 -11.84 -9.55 10.65
C SER A 199 -13.05 -8.67 10.95
N THR A 200 -13.17 -7.51 10.30
CA THR A 200 -14.25 -6.53 10.60
C THR A 200 -15.57 -6.87 9.95
N LYS A 201 -15.59 -7.77 8.95
CA LYS A 201 -16.75 -8.15 8.13
C LYS A 201 -17.35 -6.99 7.30
N LYS A 202 -16.77 -5.80 7.33
CA LYS A 202 -17.18 -4.66 6.50
C LYS A 202 -16.85 -4.90 5.05
N SER A 203 -17.68 -4.38 4.15
CA SER A 203 -17.45 -4.39 2.70
C SER A 203 -16.59 -3.19 2.29
N SER A 204 -15.66 -3.40 1.37
CA SER A 204 -14.82 -2.34 0.80
C SER A 204 -14.66 -2.49 -0.70
N LEU A 205 -14.49 -1.40 -1.41
CA LEU A 205 -13.99 -1.45 -2.78
C LEU A 205 -12.58 -2.06 -2.78
N PHE A 206 -12.30 -2.89 -3.78
CA PHE A 206 -10.96 -3.43 -3.99
C PHE A 206 -10.44 -2.95 -5.35
N LEU A 207 -9.83 -1.77 -5.33
CA LEU A 207 -9.27 -1.11 -6.49
C LEU A 207 -7.74 -1.07 -6.40
N SER A 208 -7.10 -1.18 -7.54
CA SER A 208 -5.65 -1.04 -7.70
C SER A 208 -5.34 -0.59 -9.14
N PRO A 209 -5.53 0.70 -9.46
CA PRO A 209 -5.42 1.23 -10.83
C PRO A 209 -4.19 0.76 -11.60
N HIS A 210 -3.05 0.61 -10.93
CA HIS A 210 -1.82 0.21 -11.58
C HIS A 210 -1.75 -1.28 -11.98
N THR A 211 -2.68 -2.13 -11.52
CA THR A 211 -2.74 -3.57 -11.86
C THR A 211 -4.03 -3.98 -12.54
N MET A 212 -5.09 -3.16 -12.45
CA MET A 212 -6.40 -3.48 -12.98
C MET A 212 -6.42 -3.39 -14.49
N VAL A 213 -6.62 -4.53 -15.16
CA VAL A 213 -6.70 -4.61 -16.62
C VAL A 213 -8.11 -4.29 -17.08
N LYS A 214 -9.09 -5.04 -16.54
CA LYS A 214 -10.52 -4.93 -16.92
C LYS A 214 -11.44 -5.62 -15.92
N ILE A 215 -12.74 -5.37 -16.02
CA ILE A 215 -13.77 -6.16 -15.34
C ILE A 215 -13.89 -7.50 -16.09
N HIS A 216 -13.87 -8.58 -15.35
CA HIS A 216 -13.95 -9.95 -15.88
C HIS A 216 -15.37 -10.24 -16.40
N ASP A 217 -15.48 -10.81 -17.60
CA ASP A 217 -16.75 -11.14 -18.26
C ASP A 217 -17.72 -9.93 -18.37
N TYR A 218 -17.18 -8.76 -18.73
CA TYR A 218 -17.90 -7.52 -18.89
C TYR A 218 -17.44 -6.80 -20.17
N ASP A 219 -18.28 -5.94 -20.75
CA ASP A 219 -17.84 -5.12 -21.87
C ASP A 219 -16.64 -4.25 -21.50
N ASP A 220 -15.62 -4.23 -22.37
CA ASP A 220 -14.34 -3.59 -22.02
C ASP A 220 -14.47 -2.05 -21.93
N SER A 221 -15.33 -1.41 -22.77
CA SER A 221 -15.53 0.04 -22.74
C SER A 221 -16.35 0.47 -21.52
N GLU A 222 -17.52 -0.14 -21.32
CA GLU A 222 -18.36 0.13 -20.16
C GLU A 222 -17.64 -0.23 -18.84
N GLY A 223 -16.86 -1.31 -18.87
CA GLY A 223 -16.05 -1.74 -17.72
C GLY A 223 -14.97 -0.74 -17.37
N ARG A 224 -14.32 -0.13 -18.37
CA ARG A 224 -13.31 0.91 -18.15
C ARG A 224 -13.95 2.17 -17.55
N GLU A 225 -15.05 2.65 -18.13
CA GLU A 225 -15.78 3.80 -17.61
C GLU A 225 -16.24 3.58 -16.16
N LEU A 226 -16.73 2.38 -15.83
CA LEU A 226 -17.14 2.04 -14.47
C LEU A 226 -15.96 2.02 -13.50
N LEU A 227 -14.80 1.45 -13.89
CA LEU A 227 -13.60 1.45 -13.06
C LEU A 227 -13.07 2.87 -12.84
N ASP A 228 -13.05 3.71 -13.87
CA ASP A 228 -12.59 5.10 -13.78
C ASP A 228 -13.52 5.92 -12.84
N PHE A 229 -14.83 5.77 -12.97
CA PHE A 229 -15.79 6.37 -12.03
C PHE A 229 -15.51 5.95 -10.57
N LEU A 230 -15.32 4.66 -10.32
CA LEU A 230 -15.08 4.16 -8.97
C LEU A 230 -13.73 4.62 -8.40
N ILE A 231 -12.71 4.76 -9.24
CA ILE A 231 -11.41 5.31 -8.84
C ILE A 231 -11.56 6.78 -8.44
N GLU A 232 -12.17 7.61 -9.33
CA GLU A 232 -12.38 9.05 -9.07
C GLU A 232 -13.24 9.26 -7.82
N HIS A 233 -14.28 8.46 -7.64
CA HIS A 233 -15.11 8.50 -6.44
C HIS A 233 -14.28 8.21 -5.18
N SER A 234 -13.39 7.20 -5.22
CA SER A 234 -12.65 6.72 -4.05
C SER A 234 -11.50 7.63 -3.61
N ILE A 235 -11.03 8.52 -4.48
CA ILE A 235 -9.90 9.42 -4.20
C ILE A 235 -10.33 10.86 -3.86
N GLN A 236 -11.61 11.09 -3.61
CA GLN A 236 -12.11 12.39 -3.14
C GLN A 236 -11.52 12.72 -1.76
N SER A 237 -11.29 14.00 -1.50
CA SER A 237 -10.63 14.49 -0.27
C SER A 237 -11.28 13.99 1.02
N LYS A 238 -12.61 13.82 1.03
CA LYS A 238 -13.36 13.29 2.18
C LYS A 238 -13.01 11.84 2.56
N TYR A 239 -12.33 11.10 1.68
CA TYR A 239 -11.87 9.71 1.95
C TYR A 239 -10.37 9.60 2.11
N VAL A 240 -9.61 10.67 1.85
CA VAL A 240 -8.17 10.62 1.69
C VAL A 240 -7.46 11.36 2.82
N TYR A 241 -6.68 10.61 3.60
CA TYR A 241 -5.69 11.16 4.51
C TYR A 241 -4.34 11.29 3.81
N LYS A 242 -3.71 12.45 3.92
CA LYS A 242 -2.37 12.74 3.43
C LYS A 242 -1.38 12.79 4.59
N HIS A 243 -0.44 11.84 4.64
CA HIS A 243 0.63 11.86 5.61
C HIS A 243 1.82 12.68 5.11
N ILE A 244 2.14 13.74 5.84
CA ILE A 244 3.36 14.55 5.64
C ILE A 244 4.44 13.96 6.53
N TRP A 245 5.49 13.41 5.91
CA TRP A 245 6.52 12.67 6.61
C TRP A 245 7.48 13.55 7.41
N ASN A 246 7.74 13.17 8.64
CA ASN A 246 8.93 13.54 9.39
C ASN A 246 9.89 12.35 9.48
N ASN A 247 11.18 12.64 9.69
CA ASN A 247 12.15 11.57 9.94
C ASN A 247 11.73 10.78 11.20
N ASN A 248 11.88 9.47 11.12
CA ASN A 248 11.49 8.52 12.16
C ASN A 248 9.98 8.37 12.38
N ASP A 249 9.12 8.87 11.49
CA ASP A 249 7.73 8.46 11.50
C ASP A 249 7.62 6.99 11.03
N VAL A 250 6.80 6.20 11.73
CA VAL A 250 6.40 4.86 11.30
C VAL A 250 4.91 4.89 10.99
N VAL A 251 4.55 4.47 9.79
CA VAL A 251 3.15 4.43 9.35
C VAL A 251 2.77 3.01 8.98
N MET A 252 1.68 2.51 9.55
CA MET A 252 1.11 1.22 9.15
C MET A 252 -0.29 1.38 8.58
N TRP A 253 -0.61 0.57 7.56
CA TRP A 253 -1.95 0.58 6.96
C TRP A 253 -2.49 -0.82 6.71
N ASP A 254 -3.82 -0.93 6.76
CA ASP A 254 -4.54 -2.15 6.41
C ASP A 254 -4.79 -2.17 4.89
N ASN A 255 -3.99 -2.96 4.19
CA ASN A 255 -4.06 -3.10 2.75
C ASN A 255 -5.37 -3.76 2.27
N ARG A 256 -6.13 -4.35 3.19
CA ARG A 256 -7.40 -5.03 2.89
C ARG A 256 -8.57 -4.05 2.72
N CYS A 257 -8.41 -2.80 3.14
CA CYS A 257 -9.48 -1.79 3.08
C CYS A 257 -8.96 -0.38 2.79
N THR A 258 -7.70 -0.25 2.34
CA THR A 258 -7.14 1.01 1.88
C THR A 258 -6.56 0.89 0.47
N MET A 259 -6.49 2.00 -0.22
CA MET A 259 -5.68 2.23 -1.41
C MET A 259 -4.72 3.38 -1.09
N HIS A 260 -3.53 3.38 -1.66
CA HIS A 260 -2.56 4.43 -1.37
C HIS A 260 -1.76 4.87 -2.60
N SER A 261 -1.15 6.05 -2.50
CA SER A 261 -0.24 6.58 -3.52
C SER A 261 0.82 7.48 -2.87
N VAL A 262 1.89 7.74 -3.58
CA VAL A 262 2.96 8.65 -3.16
C VAL A 262 2.94 9.90 -4.03
N GLU A 263 2.96 11.09 -3.42
CA GLU A 263 3.12 12.33 -4.18
C GLU A 263 4.49 12.36 -4.88
N PRO A 264 4.55 12.78 -6.14
CA PRO A 264 5.82 13.01 -6.81
C PRO A 264 6.74 13.93 -6.02
N PHE A 265 8.05 13.71 -6.11
CA PHE A 265 9.08 14.56 -5.55
C PHE A 265 10.29 14.64 -6.50
N ASP A 266 11.17 15.59 -6.29
CA ASP A 266 12.41 15.69 -7.07
C ASP A 266 13.39 14.58 -6.65
N ASN A 267 13.26 13.44 -7.29
CA ASN A 267 14.09 12.27 -7.04
C ASN A 267 15.52 12.36 -7.59
N LYS A 268 15.87 13.45 -8.29
CA LYS A 268 17.22 13.65 -8.85
C LYS A 268 18.15 14.33 -7.83
N THR A 269 17.61 15.16 -6.96
CA THR A 269 18.39 15.95 -6.01
C THR A 269 18.05 15.66 -4.56
N ILE A 270 16.85 15.16 -4.29
CA ILE A 270 16.36 14.87 -2.94
C ILE A 270 16.47 13.37 -2.66
N LYS A 271 17.17 13.01 -1.58
CA LYS A 271 17.23 11.65 -1.06
C LYS A 271 16.00 11.36 -0.21
N ARG A 272 15.27 10.27 -0.51
CA ARG A 272 14.16 9.77 0.29
C ARG A 272 14.40 8.29 0.61
N ILE A 273 14.61 8.00 1.90
CA ILE A 273 14.95 6.66 2.38
C ILE A 273 13.80 6.17 3.26
N MET A 274 13.13 5.14 2.79
CA MET A 274 12.01 4.50 3.47
C MET A 274 12.23 3.00 3.53
N HIS A 275 12.07 2.42 4.70
CA HIS A 275 12.13 0.98 4.90
C HIS A 275 10.74 0.42 5.20
N ARG A 276 10.36 -0.63 4.50
CA ARG A 276 9.03 -1.25 4.61
C ARG A 276 9.14 -2.70 5.02
N VAL A 277 8.32 -3.14 5.96
CA VAL A 277 7.96 -4.54 6.13
C VAL A 277 6.54 -4.78 5.65
N THR A 278 6.31 -5.90 4.97
CA THR A 278 5.01 -6.26 4.39
C THR A 278 4.46 -7.50 5.07
N LEU A 279 3.24 -7.42 5.58
CA LEU A 279 2.52 -8.52 6.20
C LEU A 279 1.97 -9.45 5.13
N ILE A 280 2.41 -10.70 5.09
CA ILE A 280 1.91 -11.70 4.14
C ILE A 280 0.41 -11.89 4.35
N GLY A 281 -0.35 -11.97 3.25
CA GLY A 281 -1.76 -12.31 3.28
C GLY A 281 -1.99 -13.75 3.72
N ASP A 282 -3.07 -13.99 4.44
CA ASP A 282 -3.43 -15.29 4.99
C ASP A 282 -4.58 -15.97 4.23
N GLN A 283 -5.33 -15.21 3.43
CA GLN A 283 -6.44 -15.76 2.65
C GLN A 283 -6.73 -14.96 1.38
N LYS A 284 -7.41 -15.60 0.42
CA LYS A 284 -7.90 -14.92 -0.77
C LYS A 284 -8.96 -13.86 -0.42
N PRO A 285 -9.07 -12.76 -1.22
CA PRO A 285 -10.16 -11.81 -1.06
C PRO A 285 -11.53 -12.49 -1.14
N ILE A 286 -12.37 -12.23 -0.14
CA ILE A 286 -13.74 -12.79 -0.03
C ILE A 286 -14.69 -11.78 -0.67
N MET A 287 -15.57 -12.25 -1.56
CA MET A 287 -16.64 -11.42 -2.14
C MET A 287 -17.61 -10.98 -1.04
N ALA A 288 -18.08 -9.73 -1.11
CA ALA A 288 -19.00 -9.13 -0.13
C ALA A 288 -20.44 -9.65 -0.27
#